data_2953129cf3ef95c845a3f53e23740686
#
_entry.id   2953129cf3ef95c845a3f53e23740686
#
_cell.length_a   1.000
_cell.length_b   1.000
_cell.length_c   1.000
_cell.angle_alpha   90.00
_cell.angle_beta   90.00
_cell.angle_gamma   90.00
#
_symmetry.space_group_name_H-M   'P 1'
#
loop_
_entity.id
_entity.type
_entity.pdbx_description
1 polymer ?
#
loop_
_entity_poly.entity_id
_entity_poly.type
_entity_poly.pdbx_seq_one_letter_code
_entity_poly.pdbx_strand_id
1 'polypeptide(L)'
;MRLWNGNGTNAQKWKVTHDSNGYVTLTNVNSGKVLDVYGGSSANGANVQQYSSNNTYAQKWIAVKNSDGSYTFQSALAGNKVLDVSGASTSNGANVQLYAANGTNAQKWVK
;
A
#
# COMPACT_ATOMS: atom_id res chain seq x y z
N MET A 1 -2.38 -5.88 -6.27
CA MET A 1 -1.22 -5.04 -6.60
C MET A 1 0.04 -5.89 -6.70
N ARG A 2 1.00 -5.50 -7.54
CA ARG A 2 2.22 -6.29 -7.73
C ARG A 2 3.44 -5.38 -7.78
N LEU A 3 4.60 -5.92 -7.36
CA LEU A 3 5.89 -5.27 -7.43
C LEU A 3 6.50 -5.43 -8.83
N TRP A 4 7.01 -4.33 -9.41
CA TRP A 4 7.69 -4.32 -10.71
C TRP A 4 8.92 -3.44 -10.65
N ASN A 5 9.94 -3.71 -11.48
CA ASN A 5 11.07 -2.80 -11.65
C ASN A 5 10.57 -1.45 -12.16
N GLY A 6 11.20 -0.38 -11.70
CA GLY A 6 10.86 0.97 -12.14
C GLY A 6 11.12 1.13 -13.64
N ASN A 7 10.06 1.33 -14.43
CA ASN A 7 10.14 1.53 -15.88
C ASN A 7 9.60 2.89 -16.33
N GLY A 8 9.23 3.75 -15.38
CA GLY A 8 8.73 5.09 -15.67
C GLY A 8 7.32 5.15 -16.23
N THR A 9 6.62 4.04 -16.36
CA THR A 9 5.23 4.04 -16.86
C THR A 9 4.25 4.52 -15.80
N ASN A 10 3.09 5.04 -16.24
CA ASN A 10 2.05 5.51 -15.32
C ASN A 10 1.49 4.38 -14.44
N ALA A 11 1.57 3.12 -14.89
CA ALA A 11 1.12 1.98 -14.09
C ALA A 11 1.91 1.82 -12.78
N GLN A 12 3.13 2.37 -12.72
CA GLN A 12 4.00 2.32 -11.55
C GLN A 12 4.01 3.63 -10.75
N LYS A 13 3.22 4.61 -11.15
CA LYS A 13 3.13 5.91 -10.48
C LYS A 13 1.89 5.96 -9.61
N TRP A 14 2.07 6.40 -8.38
CA TRP A 14 1.00 6.51 -7.39
C TRP A 14 0.92 7.92 -6.86
N LYS A 15 -0.28 8.45 -6.80
CA LYS A 15 -0.55 9.75 -6.21
C LYS A 15 -1.02 9.56 -4.78
N VAL A 16 -0.37 10.26 -3.84
CA VAL A 16 -0.76 10.27 -2.43
C VAL A 16 -1.68 11.46 -2.20
N THR A 17 -2.91 11.20 -1.77
CA THR A 17 -3.89 12.24 -1.45
C THR A 17 -4.22 12.17 0.04
N HIS A 18 -4.12 13.31 0.74
CA HIS A 18 -4.43 13.41 2.16
C HIS A 18 -5.89 13.80 2.36
N ASP A 19 -6.55 13.19 3.35
CA ASP A 19 -7.87 13.63 3.76
C ASP A 19 -7.79 14.51 5.03
N SER A 20 -8.93 15.01 5.50
CA SER A 20 -8.99 15.88 6.67
C SER A 20 -8.80 15.14 7.99
N ASN A 21 -8.82 13.81 7.99
CA ASN A 21 -8.69 12.97 9.18
C ASN A 21 -7.28 12.41 9.38
N GLY A 22 -6.33 12.79 8.52
CA GLY A 22 -4.94 12.32 8.59
C GLY A 22 -4.67 11.02 7.86
N TYR A 23 -5.65 10.48 7.13
CA TYR A 23 -5.44 9.32 6.28
C TYR A 23 -4.96 9.72 4.89
N VAL A 24 -4.30 8.79 4.21
CA VAL A 24 -3.92 8.97 2.81
C VAL A 24 -4.61 7.93 1.93
N THR A 25 -4.88 8.30 0.70
CA THR A 25 -5.36 7.42 -0.36
C THR A 25 -4.27 7.33 -1.41
N LEU A 26 -3.95 6.13 -1.87
CA LEU A 26 -2.93 5.88 -2.89
C LEU A 26 -3.63 5.57 -4.20
N THR A 27 -3.58 6.53 -5.14
CA THR A 27 -4.27 6.44 -6.43
C THR A 27 -3.28 6.12 -7.53
N ASN A 28 -3.57 5.09 -8.34
CA ASN A 28 -2.76 4.76 -9.50
C ASN A 28 -2.98 5.78 -10.61
N VAL A 29 -1.91 6.38 -11.12
CA VAL A 29 -1.98 7.43 -12.16
C VAL A 29 -2.55 6.90 -13.46
N ASN A 30 -2.28 5.63 -13.80
CA ASN A 30 -2.76 5.04 -15.05
C ASN A 30 -4.24 4.67 -15.00
N SER A 31 -4.70 4.01 -13.93
CA SER A 31 -6.06 3.48 -13.86
C SER A 31 -7.05 4.41 -13.17
N GLY A 32 -6.58 5.34 -12.36
CA GLY A 32 -7.43 6.16 -11.49
C GLY A 32 -8.01 5.39 -10.31
N LYS A 33 -7.69 4.12 -10.16
CA LYS A 33 -8.14 3.29 -9.05
C LYS A 33 -7.22 3.44 -7.85
N VAL A 34 -7.71 3.08 -6.67
CA VAL A 34 -6.98 3.25 -5.41
C VAL A 34 -6.55 1.91 -4.83
N LEU A 35 -5.52 1.94 -3.98
CA LEU A 35 -5.12 0.76 -3.22
C LEU A 35 -6.19 0.41 -2.20
N ASP A 36 -6.59 -0.85 -2.20
CA ASP A 36 -7.74 -1.37 -1.47
C ASP A 36 -7.39 -2.74 -0.89
N VAL A 37 -7.73 -2.97 0.38
CA VAL A 37 -7.58 -4.29 0.99
C VAL A 37 -8.79 -5.14 0.63
N TYR A 38 -8.55 -6.23 -0.07
CA TYR A 38 -9.60 -7.12 -0.56
C TYR A 38 -10.55 -7.56 0.56
N GLY A 39 -11.85 -7.35 0.33
CA GLY A 39 -12.88 -7.70 1.30
C GLY A 39 -12.86 -6.94 2.61
N GLY A 40 -12.07 -5.88 2.74
CA GLY A 40 -11.91 -5.14 3.99
C GLY A 40 -11.29 -5.97 5.11
N SER A 41 -10.54 -7.01 4.77
CA SER A 41 -9.94 -7.93 5.73
C SER A 41 -8.76 -7.29 6.48
N SER A 42 -8.66 -7.53 7.79
CA SER A 42 -7.49 -7.14 8.59
C SER A 42 -6.55 -8.31 8.90
N ALA A 43 -6.75 -9.47 8.26
CA ALA A 43 -5.94 -10.65 8.47
C ALA A 43 -4.57 -10.53 7.80
N ASN A 44 -3.54 -11.19 8.38
CA ASN A 44 -2.25 -11.33 7.73
C ASN A 44 -2.42 -12.04 6.38
N GLY A 45 -1.75 -11.51 5.34
CA GLY A 45 -1.81 -12.07 4.01
C GLY A 45 -3.02 -11.60 3.20
N ALA A 46 -3.87 -10.73 3.75
CA ALA A 46 -4.99 -10.15 2.99
C ALA A 46 -4.45 -9.46 1.73
N ASN A 47 -5.02 -9.76 0.58
CA ASN A 47 -4.55 -9.21 -0.69
C ASN A 47 -4.83 -7.71 -0.78
N VAL A 48 -3.88 -6.97 -1.35
CA VAL A 48 -4.05 -5.56 -1.69
C VAL A 48 -4.24 -5.46 -3.20
N GLN A 49 -5.28 -4.75 -3.63
CA GLN A 49 -5.70 -4.65 -5.02
C GLN A 49 -5.93 -3.20 -5.43
N GLN A 50 -6.10 -2.98 -6.72
CA GLN A 50 -6.64 -1.73 -7.22
C GLN A 50 -8.16 -1.84 -7.32
N TYR A 51 -8.89 -0.84 -6.83
CA TYR A 51 -10.35 -0.85 -6.86
C TYR A 51 -10.89 0.56 -7.01
N SER A 52 -12.12 0.67 -7.47
CA SER A 52 -12.76 1.98 -7.58
C SER A 52 -12.88 2.64 -6.21
N SER A 53 -12.63 3.95 -6.14
CA SER A 53 -12.72 4.69 -4.89
C SER A 53 -14.13 4.63 -4.32
N ASN A 54 -14.26 4.22 -3.05
CA ASN A 54 -15.55 4.12 -2.35
C ASN A 54 -15.53 4.72 -0.95
N ASN A 55 -14.44 5.37 -0.57
CA ASN A 55 -14.27 6.08 0.71
C ASN A 55 -14.38 5.18 1.95
N THR A 56 -14.08 3.88 1.82
CA THR A 56 -14.05 2.95 2.96
C THR A 56 -12.67 2.91 3.62
N TYR A 57 -12.59 2.40 4.84
CA TYR A 57 -11.32 2.23 5.54
C TYR A 57 -10.36 1.25 4.84
N ALA A 58 -10.88 0.31 4.03
CA ALA A 58 -10.06 -0.58 3.22
C ALA A 58 -9.17 0.19 2.22
N GLN A 59 -9.52 1.43 1.92
CA GLN A 59 -8.80 2.30 0.98
C GLN A 59 -8.04 3.44 1.67
N LYS A 60 -7.98 3.44 2.99
CA LYS A 60 -7.33 4.48 3.78
C LYS A 60 -6.09 3.93 4.48
N TRP A 61 -5.03 4.71 4.44
CA TRP A 61 -3.72 4.35 4.96
C TRP A 61 -3.15 5.48 5.80
N ILE A 62 -2.25 5.15 6.71
CA ILE A 62 -1.50 6.13 7.49
C ILE A 62 -0.05 6.04 7.02
N ALA A 63 0.46 7.13 6.44
CA ALA A 63 1.84 7.20 5.98
C ALA A 63 2.76 7.57 7.14
N VAL A 64 3.67 6.65 7.49
CA VAL A 64 4.65 6.89 8.54
C VAL A 64 6.04 6.98 7.90
N LYS A 65 6.70 8.12 8.08
CA LYS A 65 8.05 8.32 7.54
C LYS A 65 9.07 7.63 8.46
N ASN A 66 9.92 6.79 7.87
CA ASN A 66 10.99 6.11 8.59
C ASN A 66 12.24 6.99 8.64
N SER A 67 13.18 6.65 9.53
CA SER A 67 14.41 7.43 9.71
C SER A 67 15.33 7.42 8.49
N ASP A 68 15.20 6.42 7.62
CA ASP A 68 15.97 6.31 6.36
C ASP A 68 15.34 7.06 5.18
N GLY A 69 14.23 7.75 5.40
CA GLY A 69 13.51 8.48 4.34
C GLY A 69 12.45 7.65 3.61
N SER A 70 12.35 6.35 3.87
CA SER A 70 11.28 5.52 3.33
C SER A 70 9.99 5.71 4.12
N TYR A 71 8.89 5.13 3.62
CA TYR A 71 7.58 5.20 4.25
C TYR A 71 7.06 3.81 4.56
N THR A 72 6.35 3.71 5.69
CA THR A 72 5.52 2.55 6.04
C THR A 72 4.07 3.00 5.93
N PHE A 73 3.23 2.22 5.24
CA PHE A 73 1.81 2.52 5.11
C PHE A 73 1.01 1.58 6.02
N GLN A 74 0.50 2.11 7.11
CA GLN A 74 -0.36 1.38 8.03
C GLN A 74 -1.79 1.37 7.49
N SER A 75 -2.47 0.23 7.63
CA SER A 75 -3.88 0.15 7.26
C SER A 75 -4.77 0.86 8.28
N ALA A 76 -5.76 1.60 7.80
CA ALA A 76 -6.78 2.18 8.66
C ALA A 76 -7.70 1.11 9.27
N LEU A 77 -7.71 -0.12 8.73
CA LEU A 77 -8.47 -1.24 9.26
C LEU A 77 -7.86 -1.80 10.55
N ALA A 78 -6.52 -1.77 10.65
CA ALA A 78 -5.81 -2.27 11.83
C ALA A 78 -4.41 -1.63 11.86
N GLY A 79 -4.12 -0.83 12.89
CA GLY A 79 -2.88 -0.03 12.96
C GLY A 79 -1.60 -0.84 13.05
N ASN A 80 -1.64 -2.13 13.42
CA ASN A 80 -0.48 -2.99 13.46
C ASN A 80 -0.27 -3.77 12.15
N LYS A 81 -1.08 -3.52 11.13
CA LYS A 81 -0.97 -4.14 9.81
C LYS A 81 -0.55 -3.10 8.80
N VAL A 82 0.42 -3.47 7.95
CA VAL A 82 1.04 -2.55 6.99
C VAL A 82 1.11 -3.16 5.60
N LEU A 83 1.35 -2.30 4.62
CA LEU A 83 1.57 -2.70 3.23
C LEU A 83 2.90 -3.45 3.14
N ASP A 84 2.88 -4.67 2.60
CA ASP A 84 3.98 -5.63 2.66
C ASP A 84 4.11 -6.38 1.34
N VAL A 85 5.36 -6.63 0.90
CA VAL A 85 5.61 -7.49 -0.26
C VAL A 85 5.63 -8.94 0.18
N SER A 86 4.75 -9.75 -0.39
CA SER A 86 4.60 -11.18 -0.03
C SER A 86 5.93 -11.92 -0.13
N GLY A 87 6.32 -12.60 0.95
CA GLY A 87 7.56 -13.37 1.03
C GLY A 87 8.83 -12.53 0.95
N ALA A 88 8.76 -11.21 1.15
CA ALA A 88 9.88 -10.28 1.00
C ALA A 88 10.55 -10.39 -0.38
N SER A 89 9.81 -10.80 -1.41
CA SER A 89 10.31 -11.01 -2.77
C SER A 89 10.77 -9.69 -3.40
N THR A 90 11.87 -9.75 -4.16
CA THR A 90 12.34 -8.64 -4.99
C THR A 90 12.05 -8.87 -6.47
N SER A 91 11.39 -9.95 -6.83
CA SER A 91 11.08 -10.31 -8.21
C SER A 91 9.94 -9.45 -8.74
N ASN A 92 9.97 -9.17 -10.06
CA ASN A 92 8.85 -8.54 -10.75
C ASN A 92 7.60 -9.41 -10.62
N GLY A 93 6.45 -8.78 -10.42
CA GLY A 93 5.18 -9.48 -10.28
C GLY A 93 4.90 -10.03 -8.88
N ALA A 94 5.78 -9.78 -7.91
CA ALA A 94 5.54 -10.17 -6.52
C ALA A 94 4.27 -9.51 -6.00
N ASN A 95 3.44 -10.27 -5.28
CA ASN A 95 2.20 -9.75 -4.74
C ASN A 95 2.43 -8.82 -3.55
N VAL A 96 1.55 -7.84 -3.40
CA VAL A 96 1.51 -6.94 -2.24
C VAL A 96 0.31 -7.29 -1.39
N GLN A 97 0.52 -7.36 -0.08
CA GLN A 97 -0.46 -7.82 0.88
C GLN A 97 -0.47 -6.94 2.13
N LEU A 98 -1.42 -7.19 3.00
CA LEU A 98 -1.45 -6.65 4.36
C LEU A 98 -0.78 -7.65 5.30
N TYR A 99 0.11 -7.18 6.17
CA TYR A 99 0.80 -8.06 7.11
C TYR A 99 1.18 -7.31 8.39
N ALA A 100 1.40 -8.07 9.48
CA ALA A 100 1.82 -7.47 10.74
C ALA A 100 3.13 -6.70 10.57
N ALA A 101 3.23 -5.51 11.16
CA ALA A 101 4.42 -4.67 11.07
C ALA A 101 5.62 -5.36 11.72
N ASN A 102 6.75 -5.47 10.98
CA ASN A 102 7.98 -6.12 11.46
C ASN A 102 9.26 -5.32 11.15
N GLY A 103 9.14 -4.12 10.56
CA GLY A 103 10.28 -3.25 10.29
C GLY A 103 11.21 -3.70 9.18
N THR A 104 10.85 -4.71 8.40
CA THR A 104 11.68 -5.21 7.29
C THR A 104 11.57 -4.34 6.05
N ASN A 105 12.51 -4.50 5.10
CA ASN A 105 12.49 -3.76 3.84
C ASN A 105 11.27 -4.09 2.97
N ALA A 106 10.66 -5.28 3.15
CA ALA A 106 9.42 -5.63 2.47
C ALA A 106 8.26 -4.69 2.80
N GLN A 107 8.37 -3.93 3.88
CA GLN A 107 7.35 -3.00 4.38
C GLN A 107 7.74 -1.54 4.25
N LYS A 108 8.85 -1.25 3.55
CA LYS A 108 9.35 0.12 3.36
C LYS A 108 9.21 0.52 1.90
N TRP A 109 8.69 1.72 1.67
CA TRP A 109 8.35 2.22 0.35
C TRP A 109 8.98 3.59 0.11
N VAL A 110 9.36 3.84 -1.13
CA VAL A 110 9.92 5.13 -1.56
C VAL A 110 8.84 5.86 -2.37
N LYS A 111 8.61 7.11 -2.03
CA LYS A 111 7.68 7.96 -2.78
C LYS A 111 8.28 8.44 -4.08
#